data_ac356c4425a82e3daa4f38b006ffe759
#
_entry.id   ac356c4425a82e3daa4f38b006ffe759
#
_cell.length_a   1.000
_cell.length_b   1.000
_cell.length_c   1.000
_cell.angle_alpha   90.00
_cell.angle_beta   90.00
_cell.angle_gamma   90.00
#
_symmetry.space_group_name_H-M   'P 1'
#
loop_
_entity.id
_entity.type
_entity.pdbx_description
1 polymer ?
#
loop_
_entity_poly.entity_id
_entity_poly.type
_entity_poly.pdbx_seq_one_letter_code
_entity_poly.pdbx_strand_id
1 'polypeptide(L)'
;MTTSLARSSERGQAAVLLSLAFVILLASVGLAIDGGIVYTERRRAQNAADAAAMAGALAILNQGNPVPVAFARAADNGYDSNEMDNWVDVHWPPIHGPTAGDSSHIEVQIRARVDPVFSQLVFSGVLENTVTAIARARPPTAAPLVDGHALVGLSPHGCAVAWAHGNNLSLIEGAGIFVNSDDPDCALVANGGNELVVNGGGIYVVGGWEISGNSSISPLPTSGVSQVTQPLVQPPTCSTEAVVDSGAGTISAGHLTQLDIQNGSWTLGPGVYCIDNGMRLNGGSVTGQNVTFYVAGGAVSWSGNATIRLDAPDDGDYAGMLVYQDPTDADRMTLNGGSGSYIQGTIFAPGAEVQVNGTGGTDGFHSQVIGYRVDLSGTSDLHIVYDPSENFVQREPGKVELTE
;
A
#
# COMPACT_ATOMS: atom_id res chain seq x y z
N MET A 1 -4.64 102.62 8.57
CA MET A 1 -4.66 101.71 9.67
C MET A 1 -4.46 100.29 9.15
N THR A 2 -3.26 99.83 9.15
CA THR A 2 -2.84 98.49 8.69
C THR A 2 -2.55 97.70 9.90
N THR A 3 -3.46 96.76 10.28
CA THR A 3 -3.28 95.81 11.34
C THR A 3 -2.37 94.68 10.81
N SER A 4 -1.17 94.64 11.32
CA SER A 4 -0.22 93.51 11.20
C SER A 4 -0.69 92.38 12.08
N LEU A 5 -1.24 91.33 11.49
CA LEU A 5 -1.45 90.09 12.17
C LEU A 5 -0.11 89.43 12.48
N ALA A 6 0.21 89.38 13.77
CA ALA A 6 1.37 88.63 14.29
C ALA A 6 1.22 87.14 13.97
N ARG A 7 2.03 86.64 13.02
CA ARG A 7 2.30 85.18 12.87
C ARG A 7 3.22 84.71 13.99
N SER A 8 2.66 84.44 15.14
CA SER A 8 3.42 83.90 16.24
C SER A 8 3.21 82.39 16.31
N SER A 9 4.29 81.61 16.33
CA SER A 9 4.45 80.38 17.06
C SER A 9 3.93 79.05 16.47
N GLU A 10 3.60 78.94 15.19
CA GLU A 10 3.28 77.63 14.60
C GLU A 10 4.51 76.68 14.48
N ARG A 11 5.73 77.23 14.43
CA ARG A 11 6.97 76.49 14.29
C ARG A 11 7.33 75.64 15.55
N GLY A 12 6.93 76.08 16.73
CA GLY A 12 7.18 75.34 18.00
C GLY A 12 6.26 74.15 18.14
N GLN A 13 4.97 74.25 17.74
CA GLN A 13 4.03 73.14 17.76
C GLN A 13 4.38 72.04 16.75
N ALA A 14 4.85 72.40 15.55
CA ALA A 14 5.30 71.45 14.56
C ALA A 14 6.48 70.60 15.06
N ALA A 15 7.44 71.20 15.76
CA ALA A 15 8.58 70.48 16.31
C ALA A 15 8.18 69.45 17.39
N VAL A 16 7.24 69.80 18.26
CA VAL A 16 6.69 68.87 19.28
C VAL A 16 5.90 67.74 18.63
N LEU A 17 5.06 68.00 17.66
CA LEU A 17 4.33 67.00 16.92
C LEU A 17 5.24 66.06 16.15
N LEU A 18 6.31 66.59 15.49
CA LEU A 18 7.31 65.81 14.78
C LEU A 18 8.13 64.92 15.72
N SER A 19 8.52 65.41 16.89
CA SER A 19 9.25 64.61 17.86
C SER A 19 8.35 63.50 18.43
N LEU A 20 7.08 63.76 18.71
CA LEU A 20 6.12 62.76 19.14
C LEU A 20 5.87 61.68 18.07
N ALA A 21 5.67 62.13 16.81
CA ALA A 21 5.50 61.23 15.69
C ALA A 21 6.75 60.34 15.47
N PHE A 22 7.94 60.89 15.63
CA PHE A 22 9.19 60.16 15.51
C PHE A 22 9.34 59.06 16.60
N VAL A 23 8.97 59.37 17.86
CA VAL A 23 8.97 58.38 18.96
C VAL A 23 7.98 57.25 18.66
N ILE A 24 6.76 57.58 18.17
CA ILE A 24 5.76 56.58 17.80
C ILE A 24 6.27 55.69 16.67
N LEU A 25 6.92 56.27 15.64
CA LEU A 25 7.49 55.51 14.54
C LEU A 25 8.61 54.57 15.02
N LEU A 26 9.53 55.04 15.86
CA LEU A 26 10.59 54.23 16.43
C LEU A 26 10.02 53.07 17.30
N ALA A 27 9.01 53.36 18.11
CA ALA A 27 8.34 52.35 18.91
C ALA A 27 7.66 51.27 18.02
N SER A 28 7.01 51.72 16.90
CA SER A 28 6.36 50.81 15.95
C SER A 28 7.38 49.93 15.23
N VAL A 29 8.52 50.47 14.82
CA VAL A 29 9.62 49.70 14.20
C VAL A 29 10.22 48.71 15.20
N GLY A 30 10.47 49.15 16.44
CA GLY A 30 10.97 48.25 17.50
C GLY A 30 10.03 47.09 17.78
N LEU A 31 8.72 47.31 17.86
CA LEU A 31 7.72 46.29 18.06
C LEU A 31 7.64 45.31 16.86
N ALA A 32 7.83 45.82 15.64
CA ALA A 32 7.85 44.97 14.45
C ALA A 32 9.08 44.04 14.42
N ILE A 33 10.25 44.52 14.84
CA ILE A 33 11.47 43.71 14.96
C ILE A 33 11.33 42.64 16.03
N ASP A 34 10.90 42.99 17.24
CA ASP A 34 10.69 42.03 18.30
C ASP A 34 9.62 40.99 17.96
N GLY A 35 8.53 41.40 17.31
CA GLY A 35 7.52 40.48 16.80
C GLY A 35 8.08 39.51 15.76
N GLY A 36 8.99 39.97 14.90
CA GLY A 36 9.70 39.12 13.94
C GLY A 36 10.63 38.09 14.61
N ILE A 37 11.32 38.47 15.68
CA ILE A 37 12.16 37.57 16.48
C ILE A 37 11.30 36.48 17.14
N VAL A 38 10.23 36.86 17.83
CA VAL A 38 9.29 35.94 18.49
C VAL A 38 8.71 34.95 17.47
N TYR A 39 8.29 35.46 16.31
CA TYR A 39 7.71 34.61 15.25
C TYR A 39 8.76 33.62 14.68
N THR A 40 9.98 34.08 14.48
CA THR A 40 11.06 33.22 13.96
C THR A 40 11.42 32.13 14.95
N GLU A 41 11.52 32.48 16.23
CA GLU A 41 11.81 31.51 17.28
C GLU A 41 10.69 30.48 17.42
N ARG A 42 9.43 30.89 17.37
CA ARG A 42 8.30 29.98 17.38
C ARG A 42 8.34 28.97 16.23
N ARG A 43 8.70 29.43 15.02
CA ARG A 43 8.86 28.51 13.88
C ARG A 43 10.01 27.53 14.05
N ARG A 44 11.14 27.98 14.62
CA ARG A 44 12.28 27.10 14.92
C ARG A 44 11.89 26.04 15.95
N ALA A 45 11.27 26.46 17.04
CA ALA A 45 10.79 25.55 18.07
C ALA A 45 9.79 24.54 17.54
N GLN A 46 8.84 24.97 16.67
CA GLN A 46 7.87 24.06 16.05
C GLN A 46 8.57 23.03 15.15
N ASN A 47 9.46 23.47 14.28
CA ASN A 47 10.22 22.54 13.41
C ASN A 47 11.04 21.53 14.23
N ALA A 48 11.59 21.94 15.37
CA ALA A 48 12.34 21.06 16.26
C ALA A 48 11.41 20.06 16.97
N ALA A 49 10.25 20.50 17.44
CA ALA A 49 9.24 19.64 18.06
C ALA A 49 8.70 18.60 17.05
N ASP A 50 8.39 19.03 15.84
CA ASP A 50 7.95 18.15 14.75
C ASP A 50 8.99 17.08 14.42
N ALA A 51 10.27 17.51 14.26
CA ALA A 51 11.37 16.60 13.99
C ALA A 51 11.61 15.61 15.14
N ALA A 52 11.50 16.07 16.39
CA ALA A 52 11.63 15.24 17.58
C ALA A 52 10.49 14.22 17.71
N ALA A 53 9.24 14.67 17.49
CA ALA A 53 8.07 13.80 17.51
C ALA A 53 8.15 12.73 16.43
N MET A 54 8.52 13.09 15.19
CA MET A 54 8.72 12.11 14.10
C MET A 54 9.83 11.11 14.40
N ALA A 55 10.95 11.54 14.98
CA ALA A 55 12.03 10.65 15.38
C ALA A 55 11.59 9.68 16.49
N GLY A 56 10.82 10.17 17.47
CA GLY A 56 10.21 9.34 18.48
C GLY A 56 9.21 8.33 17.91
N ALA A 57 8.33 8.77 17.00
CA ALA A 57 7.39 7.88 16.34
C ALA A 57 8.10 6.78 15.51
N LEU A 58 9.21 7.11 14.86
CA LEU A 58 10.04 6.12 14.18
C LEU A 58 10.66 5.11 15.15
N ALA A 59 11.05 5.56 16.36
CA ALA A 59 11.52 4.65 17.39
C ALA A 59 10.41 3.71 17.88
N ILE A 60 9.16 4.18 18.03
CA ILE A 60 8.00 3.33 18.34
C ILE A 60 7.84 2.26 17.26
N LEU A 61 7.87 2.67 15.99
CA LEU A 61 7.74 1.76 14.85
C LEU A 61 8.79 0.64 14.88
N ASN A 62 10.02 0.97 15.28
CA ASN A 62 11.14 0.04 15.42
C ASN A 62 11.17 -0.67 16.79
N GLN A 63 10.09 -0.63 17.56
CA GLN A 63 9.96 -1.24 18.89
C GLN A 63 11.01 -0.78 19.91
N GLY A 64 11.55 0.43 19.73
CA GLY A 64 12.50 1.08 20.62
C GLY A 64 11.83 2.01 21.62
N ASN A 65 12.66 2.57 22.55
CA ASN A 65 12.19 3.60 23.47
C ASN A 65 12.16 4.97 22.77
N PRO A 66 10.99 5.59 22.55
CA PRO A 66 10.89 6.83 21.80
C PRO A 66 11.37 8.07 22.55
N VAL A 67 11.29 8.07 23.90
CA VAL A 67 11.57 9.26 24.72
C VAL A 67 13.01 9.76 24.56
N PRO A 68 14.07 8.95 24.77
CA PRO A 68 15.43 9.41 24.59
C PRO A 68 15.75 9.80 23.15
N VAL A 69 15.11 9.17 22.15
CA VAL A 69 15.32 9.49 20.73
C VAL A 69 14.74 10.87 20.41
N ALA A 70 13.54 11.17 20.90
CA ALA A 70 12.90 12.47 20.71
C ALA A 70 13.71 13.58 21.41
N PHE A 71 14.18 13.37 22.63
CA PHE A 71 15.05 14.32 23.32
C PHE A 71 16.35 14.59 22.55
N ALA A 72 17.05 13.54 22.10
CA ALA A 72 18.26 13.69 21.32
C ALA A 72 18.01 14.49 20.03
N ARG A 73 16.89 14.25 19.37
CA ARG A 73 16.53 14.97 18.15
C ARG A 73 16.17 16.44 18.39
N ALA A 74 15.52 16.75 19.52
CA ALA A 74 15.29 18.13 19.93
C ALA A 74 16.62 18.86 20.21
N ALA A 75 17.54 18.21 20.93
CA ALA A 75 18.87 18.74 21.23
C ALA A 75 19.70 19.00 19.96
N ASP A 76 19.67 18.09 18.96
CA ASP A 76 20.30 18.30 17.64
C ASP A 76 19.77 19.53 16.90
N ASN A 77 18.53 19.95 17.20
CA ASN A 77 17.91 21.15 16.67
C ASN A 77 18.07 22.38 17.57
N GLY A 78 18.91 22.29 18.62
CA GLY A 78 19.23 23.40 19.51
C GLY A 78 18.36 23.54 20.75
N TYR A 79 17.53 22.53 21.07
CA TYR A 79 16.66 22.51 22.26
C TYR A 79 17.06 21.35 23.16
N ASP A 80 18.04 21.61 24.07
CA ASP A 80 18.69 20.62 24.91
C ASP A 80 18.16 20.58 26.35
N SER A 81 17.10 21.32 26.64
CA SER A 81 16.49 21.44 27.97
C SER A 81 17.44 21.99 29.03
N ASN A 82 18.22 23.05 28.70
CA ASN A 82 19.19 23.66 29.59
C ASN A 82 18.57 24.49 30.73
N GLU A 83 17.24 24.56 30.81
CA GLU A 83 16.46 25.25 31.85
C GLU A 83 16.64 26.78 31.92
N MET A 84 17.60 27.33 31.20
CA MET A 84 17.81 28.80 31.09
C MET A 84 17.10 29.36 29.88
N ASP A 85 17.25 28.71 28.73
CA ASP A 85 16.79 29.20 27.44
C ASP A 85 15.64 28.35 26.85
N ASN A 86 15.59 27.05 27.20
CA ASN A 86 14.57 26.16 26.69
C ASN A 86 14.26 24.99 27.62
N TRP A 87 13.06 24.43 27.46
CA TRP A 87 12.59 23.19 28.10
C TRP A 87 11.97 22.30 27.07
N VAL A 88 12.27 21.01 27.12
CA VAL A 88 11.71 19.98 26.27
C VAL A 88 11.00 18.96 27.16
N ASP A 89 9.72 18.77 26.94
CA ASP A 89 8.91 17.76 27.61
C ASP A 89 8.48 16.71 26.55
N VAL A 90 8.72 15.45 26.83
CA VAL A 90 8.38 14.33 25.94
C VAL A 90 7.48 13.37 26.69
N HIS A 91 6.30 13.12 26.15
CA HIS A 91 5.31 12.20 26.73
C HIS A 91 5.01 11.05 25.80
N TRP A 92 5.16 9.86 26.30
CA TRP A 92 4.78 8.63 25.61
C TRP A 92 4.13 7.66 26.60
N PRO A 93 2.83 7.38 26.44
CA PRO A 93 1.87 8.00 25.49
C PRO A 93 1.67 9.51 25.73
N PRO A 94 1.06 10.24 24.76
CA PRO A 94 0.65 11.63 24.92
C PRO A 94 -0.24 11.83 26.16
N ILE A 95 -0.15 13.00 26.79
CA ILE A 95 -1.01 13.34 27.95
C ILE A 95 -2.03 14.42 27.62
N HIS A 96 -1.92 15.06 26.46
CA HIS A 96 -2.85 16.11 26.03
C HIS A 96 -3.57 15.74 24.72
N GLY A 97 -4.71 16.36 24.51
CA GLY A 97 -5.49 16.26 23.27
C GLY A 97 -6.24 14.93 23.07
N PRO A 98 -6.77 14.73 21.87
CA PRO A 98 -7.61 13.56 21.56
C PRO A 98 -6.86 12.23 21.53
N THR A 99 -5.52 12.26 21.43
CA THR A 99 -4.65 11.08 21.39
C THR A 99 -4.04 10.73 22.76
N ALA A 100 -4.51 11.36 23.84
CA ALA A 100 -4.00 11.09 25.18
C ALA A 100 -4.21 9.63 25.58
N GLY A 101 -3.11 8.98 26.04
CA GLY A 101 -3.09 7.58 26.44
C GLY A 101 -2.86 6.58 25.30
N ASP A 102 -2.79 7.02 24.03
CA ASP A 102 -2.52 6.15 22.88
C ASP A 102 -1.03 5.95 22.67
N SER A 103 -0.54 4.74 22.92
CA SER A 103 0.88 4.37 22.78
C SER A 103 1.41 4.35 21.35
N SER A 104 0.53 4.47 20.34
CA SER A 104 0.96 4.66 18.95
C SER A 104 1.38 6.10 18.64
N HIS A 105 1.17 7.03 19.58
CA HIS A 105 1.49 8.44 19.44
C HIS A 105 2.55 8.87 20.44
N ILE A 106 3.32 9.90 20.10
CA ILE A 106 4.27 10.58 20.98
C ILE A 106 4.04 12.09 20.92
N GLU A 107 4.07 12.74 22.07
CA GLU A 107 3.91 14.19 22.21
C GLU A 107 5.25 14.79 22.62
N VAL A 108 5.66 15.84 21.92
CA VAL A 108 6.83 16.65 22.25
C VAL A 108 6.40 18.09 22.40
N GLN A 109 6.64 18.65 23.56
CA GLN A 109 6.42 20.05 23.84
C GLN A 109 7.77 20.76 24.04
N ILE A 110 7.97 21.89 23.36
CA ILE A 110 9.12 22.76 23.51
C ILE A 110 8.65 24.13 24.00
N ARG A 111 9.25 24.58 25.11
CA ARG A 111 9.12 25.94 25.58
C ARG A 111 10.45 26.66 25.39
N ALA A 112 10.44 27.75 24.65
CA ALA A 112 11.64 28.54 24.35
C ALA A 112 11.46 29.95 24.86
N ARG A 113 12.50 30.44 25.55
CA ARG A 113 12.57 31.82 25.99
C ARG A 113 13.03 32.70 24.85
N VAL A 114 12.43 33.87 24.73
CA VAL A 114 12.74 34.86 23.71
C VAL A 114 13.14 36.15 24.37
N ASP A 115 14.32 36.65 24.08
CA ASP A 115 14.81 37.92 24.59
C ASP A 115 14.54 39.04 23.57
N PRO A 116 13.52 39.88 23.80
CA PRO A 116 13.22 40.97 22.89
C PRO A 116 14.28 42.07 23.02
N VAL A 117 14.53 42.80 21.94
CA VAL A 117 15.56 43.85 21.86
C VAL A 117 15.00 45.22 22.27
N PHE A 118 13.82 45.58 21.78
CA PHE A 118 13.25 46.90 21.97
C PHE A 118 12.17 46.96 23.04
N SER A 119 11.38 45.92 23.17
CA SER A 119 10.28 45.89 24.14
C SER A 119 10.80 45.83 25.59
N GLN A 120 12.05 45.45 25.84
CA GLN A 120 12.70 45.55 27.16
C GLN A 120 12.71 46.96 27.73
N LEU A 121 12.64 48.00 26.91
CA LEU A 121 12.56 49.39 27.36
C LEU A 121 11.23 49.73 28.05
N VAL A 122 10.16 48.94 27.74
CA VAL A 122 8.79 49.20 28.21
C VAL A 122 8.27 48.03 29.04
N PHE A 123 8.77 46.82 28.78
CA PHE A 123 8.30 45.57 29.38
C PHE A 123 9.48 44.76 29.91
N SER A 124 9.48 44.51 31.21
CA SER A 124 10.55 43.77 31.89
C SER A 124 10.27 42.27 32.06
N GLY A 125 9.23 41.76 31.39
CA GLY A 125 8.86 40.32 31.43
C GLY A 125 9.65 39.48 30.45
N VAL A 126 9.76 38.19 30.71
CA VAL A 126 10.30 37.19 29.79
C VAL A 126 9.18 36.80 28.81
N LEU A 127 9.51 36.76 27.54
CA LEU A 127 8.63 36.21 26.53
C LEU A 127 8.94 34.73 26.36
N GLU A 128 7.92 33.89 26.39
CA GLU A 128 8.07 32.44 26.18
C GLU A 128 7.15 31.99 25.05
N ASN A 129 7.66 31.17 24.17
CA ASN A 129 6.91 30.45 23.17
C ASN A 129 6.77 28.99 23.61
N THR A 130 5.55 28.50 23.62
CA THR A 130 5.27 27.07 23.79
C THR A 130 4.72 26.52 22.49
N VAL A 131 5.29 25.41 22.03
CA VAL A 131 4.83 24.68 20.85
C VAL A 131 4.71 23.20 21.20
N THR A 132 3.79 22.52 20.54
CA THR A 132 3.56 21.09 20.75
C THR A 132 3.49 20.40 19.39
N ALA A 133 4.07 19.24 19.29
CA ALA A 133 3.97 18.37 18.14
C ALA A 133 3.59 16.96 18.59
N ILE A 134 2.67 16.34 17.87
CA ILE A 134 2.30 14.95 18.10
C ILE A 134 2.55 14.19 16.81
N ALA A 135 3.25 13.06 16.91
CA ALA A 135 3.47 12.16 15.77
C ALA A 135 2.94 10.77 16.08
N ARG A 136 2.42 10.13 15.05
CA ARG A 136 1.88 8.78 15.10
C ARG A 136 2.81 7.80 14.39
N ALA A 137 3.04 6.65 15.00
CA ALA A 137 3.61 5.47 14.39
C ALA A 137 2.48 4.54 13.93
N ARG A 138 2.40 4.29 12.64
CA ARG A 138 1.53 3.24 12.08
C ARG A 138 2.36 2.01 11.84
N PRO A 139 2.10 0.88 12.51
CA PRO A 139 2.81 -0.36 12.23
C PRO A 139 2.55 -0.82 10.79
N PRO A 140 3.45 -1.66 10.24
CA PRO A 140 3.18 -2.31 8.96
C PRO A 140 1.82 -3.04 9.03
N THR A 141 1.02 -2.85 8.02
CA THR A 141 -0.25 -3.58 7.87
C THR A 141 -0.11 -4.59 6.73
N ALA A 142 -0.76 -5.73 6.90
CA ALA A 142 -0.85 -6.75 5.87
C ALA A 142 -2.33 -6.88 5.48
N ALA A 143 -2.62 -6.77 4.20
CA ALA A 143 -3.96 -6.93 3.67
C ALA A 143 -3.93 -7.83 2.44
N PRO A 144 -4.87 -8.76 2.29
CA PRO A 144 -4.99 -9.56 1.08
C PRO A 144 -5.31 -8.66 -0.11
N LEU A 145 -4.89 -9.05 -1.30
CA LEU A 145 -5.24 -8.32 -2.52
C LEU A 145 -6.76 -8.35 -2.72
N VAL A 146 -7.33 -7.22 -3.12
CA VAL A 146 -8.76 -7.05 -3.44
C VAL A 146 -9.65 -7.70 -2.36
N ASP A 147 -9.45 -7.29 -1.10
CA ASP A 147 -10.21 -7.75 0.07
C ASP A 147 -10.28 -9.27 0.26
N GLY A 148 -9.34 -10.02 -0.35
CA GLY A 148 -9.24 -11.47 -0.22
C GLY A 148 -10.28 -12.25 -1.00
N HIS A 149 -10.84 -11.70 -2.07
CA HIS A 149 -11.68 -12.50 -2.96
C HIS A 149 -10.86 -13.57 -3.67
N ALA A 150 -11.37 -14.79 -3.74
CA ALA A 150 -10.68 -15.93 -4.36
C ALA A 150 -10.51 -15.75 -5.88
N LEU A 151 -11.49 -15.13 -6.52
CA LEU A 151 -11.51 -14.88 -7.96
C LEU A 151 -11.77 -13.40 -8.22
N VAL A 152 -10.93 -12.76 -9.03
CA VAL A 152 -11.00 -11.32 -9.29
C VAL A 152 -10.81 -11.01 -10.77
N GLY A 153 -11.81 -10.36 -11.38
CA GLY A 153 -11.69 -9.73 -12.69
C GLY A 153 -11.51 -8.22 -12.55
N LEU A 154 -10.35 -7.69 -12.94
CA LEU A 154 -9.95 -6.31 -12.68
C LEU A 154 -10.36 -5.30 -13.76
N SER A 155 -10.74 -5.75 -14.98
CA SER A 155 -11.12 -4.81 -16.04
C SER A 155 -12.23 -3.88 -15.56
N PRO A 156 -12.05 -2.55 -15.66
CA PRO A 156 -13.05 -1.59 -15.20
C PRO A 156 -14.27 -1.53 -16.10
N HIS A 157 -14.17 -2.05 -17.32
CA HIS A 157 -15.21 -1.97 -18.34
C HIS A 157 -15.32 -3.28 -19.14
N GLY A 158 -16.48 -3.51 -19.74
CA GLY A 158 -16.74 -4.55 -20.73
C GLY A 158 -17.43 -5.78 -20.18
N CYS A 159 -17.96 -6.54 -21.12
CA CYS A 159 -18.70 -7.76 -20.90
C CYS A 159 -17.76 -8.94 -20.59
N ALA A 160 -18.23 -9.90 -19.80
CA ALA A 160 -17.52 -11.13 -19.48
C ALA A 160 -16.13 -10.91 -18.88
N VAL A 161 -16.02 -9.98 -17.93
CA VAL A 161 -14.79 -9.76 -17.17
C VAL A 161 -14.53 -10.92 -16.20
N ALA A 162 -15.59 -11.54 -15.69
CA ALA A 162 -15.58 -12.91 -15.21
C ALA A 162 -16.54 -13.75 -16.05
N TRP A 163 -16.05 -14.84 -16.59
CA TRP A 163 -16.82 -15.69 -17.49
C TRP A 163 -16.75 -17.15 -17.05
N ALA A 164 -17.90 -17.72 -16.66
CA ALA A 164 -18.02 -19.12 -16.32
C ALA A 164 -18.81 -19.84 -17.42
N HIS A 165 -18.15 -20.75 -18.14
CA HIS A 165 -18.77 -21.42 -19.26
C HIS A 165 -18.25 -22.86 -19.44
N GLY A 166 -18.96 -23.60 -20.26
CA GLY A 166 -18.70 -25.01 -20.44
C GLY A 166 -19.86 -25.85 -19.88
N ASN A 167 -19.60 -27.08 -19.53
CA ASN A 167 -20.60 -27.99 -18.98
C ASN A 167 -20.03 -28.72 -17.77
N ASN A 168 -19.68 -27.94 -16.74
CA ASN A 168 -18.94 -28.36 -15.56
C ASN A 168 -19.40 -27.58 -14.31
N LEU A 169 -19.02 -28.08 -13.13
CA LEU A 169 -19.10 -27.35 -11.88
C LEU A 169 -17.85 -26.48 -11.70
N SER A 170 -18.05 -25.19 -11.42
CA SER A 170 -17.02 -24.27 -10.95
C SER A 170 -17.28 -23.95 -9.50
N LEU A 171 -16.54 -24.59 -8.59
CA LEU A 171 -16.68 -24.45 -7.14
C LEU A 171 -15.57 -23.55 -6.61
N ILE A 172 -15.97 -22.47 -5.96
CA ILE A 172 -15.07 -21.53 -5.28
C ILE A 172 -15.34 -21.60 -3.78
N GLU A 173 -14.33 -21.90 -2.99
CA GLU A 173 -14.45 -22.08 -1.52
C GLU A 173 -13.52 -21.15 -0.76
N GLY A 174 -13.90 -20.82 0.48
CA GLY A 174 -13.12 -20.01 1.42
C GLY A 174 -13.25 -18.51 1.25
N ALA A 175 -13.60 -18.02 0.04
CA ALA A 175 -13.85 -16.60 -0.22
C ALA A 175 -14.77 -16.40 -1.43
N GLY A 176 -15.02 -15.12 -1.76
CA GLY A 176 -15.95 -14.72 -2.82
C GLY A 176 -15.31 -14.46 -4.19
N ILE A 177 -16.13 -13.90 -5.06
CA ILE A 177 -15.77 -13.41 -6.40
C ILE A 177 -15.97 -11.90 -6.43
N PHE A 178 -15.04 -11.17 -7.04
CA PHE A 178 -15.16 -9.74 -7.31
C PHE A 178 -14.98 -9.45 -8.80
N VAL A 179 -15.91 -8.67 -9.40
CA VAL A 179 -15.84 -8.26 -10.81
C VAL A 179 -15.93 -6.75 -10.92
N ASN A 180 -14.86 -6.14 -11.40
CA ASN A 180 -14.65 -4.68 -11.38
C ASN A 180 -15.33 -3.93 -12.53
N SER A 181 -15.91 -4.63 -13.51
CA SER A 181 -16.52 -4.00 -14.68
C SER A 181 -17.86 -3.32 -14.36
N ASP A 182 -18.03 -2.11 -14.88
CA ASP A 182 -19.25 -1.30 -14.81
C ASP A 182 -20.27 -1.61 -15.92
N ASP A 183 -20.02 -2.63 -16.74
CA ASP A 183 -20.99 -3.05 -17.77
C ASP A 183 -22.32 -3.43 -17.11
N PRO A 184 -23.44 -2.74 -17.46
CA PRO A 184 -24.68 -2.86 -16.71
C PRO A 184 -25.38 -4.22 -16.89
N ASP A 185 -25.02 -4.98 -17.91
CA ASP A 185 -25.76 -6.18 -18.30
C ASP A 185 -24.95 -7.47 -18.17
N CYS A 186 -23.63 -7.44 -18.42
CA CYS A 186 -22.84 -8.64 -18.65
C CYS A 186 -21.39 -8.60 -18.09
N ALA A 187 -21.12 -7.83 -17.04
CA ALA A 187 -19.80 -7.83 -16.40
C ALA A 187 -19.38 -9.23 -15.92
N LEU A 188 -20.32 -9.99 -15.33
CA LEU A 188 -20.19 -11.41 -15.03
C LEU A 188 -21.14 -12.20 -15.94
N VAL A 189 -20.63 -13.21 -16.61
CA VAL A 189 -21.46 -14.09 -17.49
C VAL A 189 -21.31 -15.54 -17.07
N ALA A 190 -22.44 -16.25 -16.95
CA ALA A 190 -22.48 -17.70 -16.85
C ALA A 190 -23.32 -18.27 -17.98
N ASN A 191 -22.73 -19.13 -18.81
CA ASN A 191 -23.45 -19.73 -19.94
C ASN A 191 -23.02 -21.18 -20.27
N GLY A 192 -23.72 -21.78 -21.26
CA GLY A 192 -23.50 -23.19 -21.59
C GLY A 192 -24.31 -24.13 -20.71
N GLY A 193 -23.70 -24.75 -19.76
CA GLY A 193 -24.26 -25.63 -18.73
C GLY A 193 -23.42 -25.58 -17.48
N ASN A 194 -22.73 -24.46 -17.27
CA ASN A 194 -21.87 -24.27 -16.09
C ASN A 194 -22.68 -24.03 -14.82
N GLU A 195 -22.32 -24.68 -13.75
CA GLU A 195 -22.80 -24.40 -12.39
C GLU A 195 -21.71 -23.67 -11.61
N LEU A 196 -21.87 -22.36 -11.39
CA LEU A 196 -20.95 -21.55 -10.59
C LEU A 196 -21.43 -21.50 -9.14
N VAL A 197 -20.69 -22.13 -8.25
CA VAL A 197 -21.01 -22.20 -6.82
C VAL A 197 -19.91 -21.54 -6.00
N VAL A 198 -20.29 -20.63 -5.10
CA VAL A 198 -19.37 -19.94 -4.19
C VAL A 198 -19.75 -20.22 -2.75
N ASN A 199 -18.85 -20.86 -2.02
CA ASN A 199 -19.01 -21.21 -0.61
C ASN A 199 -18.01 -20.42 0.25
N GLY A 200 -18.49 -19.77 1.30
CA GLY A 200 -17.63 -18.99 2.23
C GLY A 200 -17.45 -17.52 1.84
N GLY A 201 -18.12 -17.08 0.78
CA GLY A 201 -18.10 -15.66 0.35
C GLY A 201 -19.30 -15.29 -0.50
N GLY A 202 -19.37 -14.01 -0.90
CA GLY A 202 -20.37 -13.48 -1.84
C GLY A 202 -19.79 -13.30 -3.25
N ILE A 203 -20.67 -13.03 -4.20
CA ILE A 203 -20.31 -12.61 -5.55
C ILE A 203 -20.66 -11.13 -5.67
N TYR A 204 -19.64 -10.29 -5.89
CA TYR A 204 -19.77 -8.83 -5.96
C TYR A 204 -19.41 -8.34 -7.35
N VAL A 205 -20.32 -7.58 -7.96
CA VAL A 205 -20.16 -7.07 -9.33
C VAL A 205 -20.43 -5.58 -9.32
N VAL A 206 -19.54 -4.80 -9.92
CA VAL A 206 -19.75 -3.34 -10.06
C VAL A 206 -20.95 -3.07 -10.97
N GLY A 207 -20.98 -3.69 -12.14
CA GLY A 207 -22.08 -3.62 -13.09
C GLY A 207 -23.12 -4.71 -12.90
N GLY A 208 -23.55 -5.30 -14.03
CA GLY A 208 -24.57 -6.34 -14.08
C GLY A 208 -24.00 -7.74 -14.34
N TRP A 209 -24.90 -8.70 -14.41
CA TRP A 209 -24.57 -10.09 -14.67
C TRP A 209 -25.63 -10.77 -15.55
N GLU A 210 -25.19 -11.76 -16.31
CA GLU A 210 -26.03 -12.53 -17.20
C GLU A 210 -25.90 -14.03 -16.94
N ILE A 211 -27.02 -14.73 -16.90
CA ILE A 211 -27.09 -16.19 -16.91
C ILE A 211 -27.86 -16.62 -18.14
N SER A 212 -27.29 -17.51 -18.95
CA SER A 212 -27.93 -18.02 -20.15
C SER A 212 -27.69 -19.53 -20.32
N GLY A 213 -28.50 -20.15 -21.16
CA GLY A 213 -28.49 -21.60 -21.33
C GLY A 213 -29.01 -22.35 -20.10
N ASN A 214 -28.37 -23.47 -19.76
CA ASN A 214 -28.68 -24.28 -18.56
C ASN A 214 -27.75 -23.98 -17.38
N SER A 215 -27.15 -22.78 -17.34
CA SER A 215 -26.20 -22.40 -16.30
C SER A 215 -26.92 -21.90 -15.06
N SER A 216 -26.20 -21.95 -13.92
CA SER A 216 -26.66 -21.42 -12.64
C SER A 216 -25.54 -20.71 -11.90
N ILE A 217 -25.89 -19.76 -11.04
CA ILE A 217 -24.96 -19.06 -10.14
C ILE A 217 -25.54 -19.11 -8.71
N SER A 218 -24.72 -19.52 -7.76
CA SER A 218 -25.10 -19.57 -6.33
C SER A 218 -23.92 -19.13 -5.43
N PRO A 219 -24.12 -18.14 -4.52
CA PRO A 219 -25.29 -17.28 -4.38
C PRO A 219 -25.46 -16.33 -5.58
N LEU A 220 -26.64 -15.71 -5.71
CA LEU A 220 -26.84 -14.68 -6.72
C LEU A 220 -25.90 -13.49 -6.48
N PRO A 221 -25.35 -12.89 -7.55
CA PRO A 221 -24.45 -11.75 -7.42
C PRO A 221 -25.13 -10.51 -6.84
N THR A 222 -24.35 -9.75 -6.05
CA THR A 222 -24.71 -8.41 -5.58
C THR A 222 -24.09 -7.39 -6.53
N SER A 223 -24.93 -6.63 -7.25
CA SER A 223 -24.52 -5.58 -8.18
C SER A 223 -24.42 -4.21 -7.50
N GLY A 224 -23.71 -3.27 -8.14
CA GLY A 224 -23.62 -1.88 -7.71
C GLY A 224 -22.59 -1.64 -6.60
N VAL A 225 -21.63 -2.54 -6.41
CA VAL A 225 -20.49 -2.29 -5.54
C VAL A 225 -19.51 -1.28 -6.15
N SER A 226 -18.68 -0.66 -5.34
CA SER A 226 -17.68 0.31 -5.84
C SER A 226 -16.56 -0.38 -6.61
N GLN A 227 -16.08 0.27 -7.68
CA GLN A 227 -14.86 -0.15 -8.37
C GLN A 227 -13.64 -0.07 -7.46
N VAL A 228 -12.70 -0.99 -7.66
CA VAL A 228 -11.38 -0.97 -7.03
C VAL A 228 -10.31 -0.58 -8.04
N THR A 229 -9.27 0.06 -7.54
CA THR A 229 -8.06 0.30 -8.34
C THR A 229 -7.22 -0.97 -8.44
N GLN A 230 -6.52 -1.13 -9.56
CA GLN A 230 -5.60 -2.27 -9.72
C GLN A 230 -4.55 -2.26 -8.60
N PRO A 231 -4.36 -3.40 -7.89
CA PRO A 231 -3.32 -3.51 -6.88
C PRO A 231 -1.92 -3.30 -7.48
N LEU A 232 -1.08 -2.56 -6.77
CA LEU A 232 0.31 -2.33 -7.15
C LEU A 232 1.21 -3.26 -6.33
N VAL A 233 1.71 -4.29 -6.97
CA VAL A 233 2.75 -5.18 -6.43
C VAL A 233 4.07 -4.83 -7.10
N GLN A 234 5.14 -4.68 -6.32
CA GLN A 234 6.46 -4.42 -6.88
C GLN A 234 6.98 -5.68 -7.57
N PRO A 235 7.50 -5.60 -8.81
CA PRO A 235 8.05 -6.76 -9.48
C PRO A 235 9.35 -7.24 -8.80
N PRO A 236 9.58 -8.55 -8.71
CA PRO A 236 10.84 -9.07 -8.22
C PRO A 236 12.00 -8.80 -9.19
N THR A 237 13.21 -8.85 -8.66
CA THR A 237 14.43 -8.76 -9.46
C THR A 237 15.22 -10.04 -9.32
N CYS A 238 15.72 -10.58 -10.45
CA CYS A 238 16.65 -11.69 -10.47
C CYS A 238 18.05 -11.20 -10.86
N SER A 239 19.02 -11.44 -9.99
CA SER A 239 20.43 -11.04 -10.22
C SER A 239 21.32 -12.17 -10.73
N THR A 240 20.83 -13.40 -10.66
CA THR A 240 21.57 -14.61 -11.07
C THR A 240 20.81 -15.37 -12.15
N GLU A 241 21.56 -15.94 -13.10
CA GLU A 241 20.98 -16.84 -14.08
C GLU A 241 20.55 -18.16 -13.42
N ALA A 242 19.42 -18.70 -13.87
CA ALA A 242 18.97 -20.02 -13.45
C ALA A 242 19.87 -21.11 -14.06
N VAL A 243 20.12 -22.17 -13.29
CA VAL A 243 20.85 -23.34 -13.78
C VAL A 243 19.86 -24.44 -14.11
N VAL A 244 19.90 -24.90 -15.38
CA VAL A 244 19.08 -26.00 -15.88
C VAL A 244 19.94 -27.25 -16.00
N ASP A 245 19.71 -28.23 -15.14
CA ASP A 245 20.34 -29.56 -15.24
C ASP A 245 19.34 -30.58 -15.78
N SER A 246 19.36 -30.78 -17.09
CA SER A 246 18.49 -31.73 -17.78
C SER A 246 18.79 -33.19 -17.45
N GLY A 247 20.03 -33.49 -17.03
CA GLY A 247 20.39 -34.84 -16.61
C GLY A 247 19.80 -35.22 -15.24
N ALA A 248 19.77 -34.28 -14.34
CA ALA A 248 19.13 -34.44 -13.00
C ALA A 248 17.67 -34.09 -13.01
N GLY A 249 17.12 -33.42 -14.02
CA GLY A 249 15.76 -32.91 -14.06
C GLY A 249 15.52 -31.81 -13.02
N THR A 250 16.48 -30.90 -12.86
CA THR A 250 16.40 -29.81 -11.88
C THR A 250 16.62 -28.43 -12.51
N ILE A 251 15.93 -27.44 -11.99
CA ILE A 251 16.12 -26.02 -12.37
C ILE A 251 16.25 -25.22 -11.08
N SER A 252 17.33 -24.44 -10.95
CA SER A 252 17.48 -23.49 -9.84
C SER A 252 16.70 -22.20 -10.11
N ALA A 253 16.30 -21.51 -9.05
CA ALA A 253 15.76 -20.16 -9.17
C ALA A 253 16.77 -19.20 -9.81
N GLY A 254 16.27 -18.17 -10.50
CA GLY A 254 17.08 -17.18 -11.20
C GLY A 254 16.41 -16.68 -12.48
N HIS A 255 17.20 -16.02 -13.32
CA HIS A 255 16.76 -15.45 -14.59
C HIS A 255 16.77 -16.47 -15.72
N LEU A 256 15.69 -16.51 -16.49
CA LEU A 256 15.47 -17.37 -17.65
C LEU A 256 14.89 -16.55 -18.80
N THR A 257 15.41 -16.74 -20.00
CA THR A 257 14.77 -16.17 -21.19
C THR A 257 13.37 -16.76 -21.40
N GLN A 258 13.21 -18.05 -21.16
CA GLN A 258 11.94 -18.78 -21.28
C GLN A 258 11.98 -20.03 -20.40
N LEU A 259 10.85 -20.42 -19.83
CA LEU A 259 10.70 -21.71 -19.16
C LEU A 259 9.80 -22.63 -20.01
N ASP A 260 10.37 -23.64 -20.64
CA ASP A 260 9.63 -24.61 -21.49
C ASP A 260 9.93 -26.05 -21.06
N ILE A 261 8.96 -26.66 -20.35
CA ILE A 261 8.99 -28.05 -19.90
C ILE A 261 7.93 -28.83 -20.67
N GLN A 262 8.37 -29.76 -21.53
CA GLN A 262 7.46 -30.52 -22.38
C GLN A 262 7.24 -31.96 -21.91
N ASN A 263 8.23 -32.57 -21.26
CA ASN A 263 8.19 -33.96 -20.80
C ASN A 263 9.16 -34.19 -19.63
N GLY A 264 9.11 -35.38 -19.04
CA GLY A 264 10.01 -35.78 -17.98
C GLY A 264 9.52 -35.38 -16.57
N SER A 265 10.40 -35.56 -15.60
CA SER A 265 10.16 -35.16 -14.22
C SER A 265 11.14 -34.07 -13.85
N TRP A 266 10.61 -32.93 -13.43
CA TRP A 266 11.40 -31.75 -13.11
C TRP A 266 11.15 -31.29 -11.69
N THR A 267 12.20 -30.91 -11.00
CA THR A 267 12.15 -30.31 -9.68
C THR A 267 12.68 -28.88 -9.75
N LEU A 268 11.86 -27.93 -9.33
CA LEU A 268 12.23 -26.53 -9.24
C LEU A 268 12.78 -26.25 -7.84
N GLY A 269 13.98 -25.68 -7.77
CA GLY A 269 14.55 -25.21 -6.50
C GLY A 269 13.78 -24.00 -5.94
N PRO A 270 13.83 -23.80 -4.61
CA PRO A 270 13.14 -22.67 -4.00
C PRO A 270 13.70 -21.33 -4.47
N GLY A 271 12.83 -20.32 -4.58
CA GLY A 271 13.19 -18.94 -4.92
C GLY A 271 12.39 -18.35 -6.07
N VAL A 272 12.87 -17.20 -6.58
CA VAL A 272 12.20 -16.44 -7.64
C VAL A 272 12.78 -16.80 -9.00
N TYR A 273 11.89 -17.07 -9.94
CA TYR A 273 12.18 -17.32 -11.35
C TYR A 273 11.72 -16.11 -12.16
N CYS A 274 12.64 -15.31 -12.71
CA CYS A 274 12.33 -14.22 -13.63
C CYS A 274 12.37 -14.73 -15.06
N ILE A 275 11.24 -14.67 -15.77
CA ILE A 275 11.05 -15.25 -17.10
C ILE A 275 10.71 -14.13 -18.08
N ASP A 276 11.55 -13.90 -19.10
CA ASP A 276 11.37 -12.79 -20.04
C ASP A 276 10.31 -13.03 -21.09
N ASN A 277 10.14 -14.29 -21.55
CA ASN A 277 9.36 -14.57 -22.75
C ASN A 277 8.53 -15.87 -22.63
N GLY A 278 7.65 -15.88 -21.66
CA GLY A 278 6.65 -16.92 -21.48
C GLY A 278 7.10 -18.18 -20.76
N MET A 279 6.09 -18.88 -20.25
CA MET A 279 6.22 -20.10 -19.46
C MET A 279 5.30 -21.19 -20.04
N ARG A 280 5.88 -22.36 -20.32
CA ARG A 280 5.11 -23.51 -20.79
C ARG A 280 5.43 -24.77 -19.98
N LEU A 281 4.39 -25.37 -19.43
CA LEU A 281 4.43 -26.70 -18.77
C LEU A 281 3.47 -27.62 -19.51
N ASN A 282 3.95 -28.49 -20.40
CA ASN A 282 3.10 -29.21 -21.37
C ASN A 282 3.14 -30.74 -21.20
N GLY A 283 3.66 -31.27 -20.15
CA GLY A 283 3.65 -32.72 -19.91
C GLY A 283 4.65 -33.13 -18.86
N GLY A 284 4.62 -34.40 -18.48
CA GLY A 284 5.46 -34.92 -17.41
C GLY A 284 5.01 -34.48 -16.03
N SER A 285 5.97 -34.36 -15.11
CA SER A 285 5.72 -33.93 -13.73
C SER A 285 6.62 -32.74 -13.38
N VAL A 286 6.05 -31.68 -12.84
CA VAL A 286 6.76 -30.50 -12.37
C VAL A 286 6.45 -30.30 -10.90
N THR A 287 7.48 -30.29 -10.06
CA THR A 287 7.35 -30.09 -8.62
C THR A 287 8.24 -28.94 -8.16
N GLY A 288 7.75 -28.13 -7.24
CA GLY A 288 8.51 -27.03 -6.65
C GLY A 288 7.86 -26.51 -5.38
N GLN A 289 8.66 -26.33 -4.34
CA GLN A 289 8.22 -25.73 -3.08
C GLN A 289 8.93 -24.39 -2.88
N ASN A 290 8.23 -23.44 -2.31
CA ASN A 290 8.74 -22.07 -2.09
C ASN A 290 9.18 -21.41 -3.41
N VAL A 291 8.35 -21.49 -4.46
CA VAL A 291 8.66 -20.93 -5.77
C VAL A 291 7.74 -19.75 -6.11
N THR A 292 8.31 -18.73 -6.72
CA THR A 292 7.58 -17.60 -7.32
C THR A 292 8.02 -17.44 -8.76
N PHE A 293 7.08 -17.39 -9.70
CA PHE A 293 7.36 -17.09 -11.11
C PHE A 293 6.98 -15.64 -11.38
N TYR A 294 7.96 -14.82 -11.76
CA TYR A 294 7.73 -13.51 -12.35
C TYR A 294 7.87 -13.62 -13.87
N VAL A 295 6.78 -13.40 -14.59
CA VAL A 295 6.72 -13.43 -16.03
C VAL A 295 6.70 -12.00 -16.54
N ALA A 296 7.82 -11.53 -17.06
CA ALA A 296 8.00 -10.17 -17.56
C ALA A 296 7.28 -9.95 -18.90
N GLY A 297 7.09 -11.00 -19.68
CA GLY A 297 6.38 -10.99 -20.95
C GLY A 297 6.13 -12.39 -21.50
N GLY A 298 5.18 -12.50 -22.41
CA GLY A 298 4.84 -13.74 -23.11
C GLY A 298 3.84 -14.63 -22.38
N ALA A 299 3.18 -15.48 -23.13
CA ALA A 299 2.07 -16.29 -22.64
C ALA A 299 2.50 -17.34 -21.60
N VAL A 300 1.65 -17.53 -20.59
CA VAL A 300 1.76 -18.66 -19.65
C VAL A 300 0.81 -19.76 -20.08
N SER A 301 1.31 -20.98 -20.24
CA SER A 301 0.51 -22.12 -20.67
C SER A 301 0.84 -23.38 -19.89
N TRP A 302 -0.06 -23.81 -19.05
CA TRP A 302 0.00 -25.11 -18.38
C TRP A 302 -0.98 -26.07 -19.04
N SER A 303 -0.50 -27.23 -19.40
CA SER A 303 -1.32 -28.24 -20.10
C SER A 303 -1.88 -29.27 -19.12
N GLY A 304 -3.11 -29.71 -19.35
CA GLY A 304 -3.73 -30.78 -18.57
C GLY A 304 -3.04 -32.14 -18.64
N ASN A 305 -2.03 -32.30 -19.50
CA ASN A 305 -1.21 -33.51 -19.54
C ASN A 305 -0.02 -33.48 -18.56
N ALA A 306 0.25 -32.31 -17.94
CA ALA A 306 1.29 -32.16 -16.93
C ALA A 306 0.70 -32.38 -15.53
N THR A 307 1.41 -33.12 -14.67
CA THR A 307 1.14 -33.15 -13.25
C THR A 307 1.95 -32.05 -12.59
N ILE A 308 1.29 -31.02 -12.08
CA ILE A 308 1.92 -29.81 -11.56
C ILE A 308 1.67 -29.73 -10.07
N ARG A 309 2.75 -29.72 -9.27
CA ARG A 309 2.67 -29.55 -7.80
C ARG A 309 3.60 -28.42 -7.41
N LEU A 310 3.02 -27.25 -7.19
CA LEU A 310 3.74 -26.00 -6.96
C LEU A 310 3.17 -25.28 -5.75
N ASP A 311 4.05 -24.92 -4.83
CA ASP A 311 3.73 -24.17 -3.63
C ASP A 311 4.49 -22.85 -3.64
N ALA A 312 3.77 -21.76 -3.38
CA ALA A 312 4.36 -20.43 -3.19
C ALA A 312 5.22 -20.37 -1.92
N PRO A 313 6.11 -19.36 -1.76
CA PRO A 313 6.89 -19.19 -0.55
C PRO A 313 6.01 -18.93 0.69
N ASP A 314 6.41 -19.47 1.84
CA ASP A 314 5.76 -19.22 3.13
C ASP A 314 6.25 -17.92 3.78
N ASP A 315 7.41 -17.40 3.37
CA ASP A 315 8.04 -16.21 3.93
C ASP A 315 8.65 -15.28 2.86
N GLY A 316 9.16 -14.12 3.29
CA GLY A 316 9.75 -13.13 2.40
C GLY A 316 8.73 -12.18 1.76
N ASP A 317 9.23 -11.37 0.82
CA ASP A 317 8.44 -10.30 0.19
C ASP A 317 7.33 -10.83 -0.74
N TYR A 318 7.48 -12.06 -1.22
CA TYR A 318 6.53 -12.73 -2.11
C TYR A 318 5.86 -13.95 -1.44
N ALA A 319 5.80 -13.96 -0.11
CA ALA A 319 5.08 -15.01 0.62
C ALA A 319 3.65 -15.14 0.10
N GLY A 320 3.27 -16.34 -0.32
CA GLY A 320 1.97 -16.62 -0.91
C GLY A 320 1.80 -16.23 -2.39
N MET A 321 2.83 -15.70 -3.08
CA MET A 321 2.78 -15.36 -4.52
C MET A 321 3.38 -16.49 -5.36
N LEU A 322 2.56 -17.22 -6.08
CA LEU A 322 3.03 -18.28 -6.97
C LEU A 322 3.39 -17.75 -8.36
N VAL A 323 2.47 -17.02 -8.99
CA VAL A 323 2.69 -16.45 -10.33
C VAL A 323 2.38 -14.96 -10.31
N TYR A 324 3.34 -14.17 -10.77
CA TYR A 324 3.18 -12.75 -11.02
C TYR A 324 3.53 -12.43 -12.47
N GLN A 325 2.53 -12.16 -13.29
CA GLN A 325 2.71 -11.65 -14.64
C GLN A 325 2.74 -10.12 -14.62
N ASP A 326 3.70 -9.54 -15.34
CA ASP A 326 3.88 -8.08 -15.36
C ASP A 326 2.58 -7.37 -15.76
N PRO A 327 2.19 -6.29 -15.07
CA PRO A 327 0.94 -5.57 -15.35
C PRO A 327 0.84 -5.01 -16.78
N THR A 328 1.96 -4.83 -17.47
CA THR A 328 2.03 -4.34 -18.86
C THR A 328 1.92 -5.47 -19.89
N ASP A 329 2.06 -6.72 -19.45
CA ASP A 329 1.91 -7.89 -20.31
C ASP A 329 0.44 -8.30 -20.39
N ALA A 330 -0.10 -8.27 -21.59
CA ALA A 330 -1.48 -8.68 -21.88
C ALA A 330 -1.58 -10.09 -22.49
N ASP A 331 -0.48 -10.81 -22.58
CA ASP A 331 -0.47 -12.16 -23.13
C ASP A 331 -1.22 -13.13 -22.22
N ARG A 332 -2.04 -13.95 -22.80
CA ARG A 332 -2.98 -14.82 -22.10
C ARG A 332 -2.26 -15.83 -21.19
N MET A 333 -2.79 -16.01 -19.99
CA MET A 333 -2.42 -17.08 -19.08
C MET A 333 -3.47 -18.20 -19.16
N THR A 334 -3.05 -19.41 -19.50
CA THR A 334 -3.94 -20.59 -19.53
C THR A 334 -3.42 -21.63 -18.54
N LEU A 335 -4.22 -21.94 -17.55
CA LEU A 335 -3.90 -22.85 -16.47
C LEU A 335 -4.80 -24.07 -16.53
N ASN A 336 -4.24 -25.19 -16.96
CA ASN A 336 -4.91 -26.48 -16.94
C ASN A 336 -4.24 -27.35 -15.88
N GLY A 337 -4.99 -27.76 -14.89
CA GLY A 337 -4.52 -28.76 -13.95
C GLY A 337 -4.75 -30.17 -14.53
N GLY A 338 -3.73 -31.02 -14.54
CA GLY A 338 -3.89 -32.46 -14.73
C GLY A 338 -4.38 -33.14 -13.47
N SER A 339 -4.92 -34.35 -13.58
CA SER A 339 -5.25 -35.19 -12.42
C SER A 339 -4.03 -35.34 -11.50
N GLY A 340 -4.19 -35.02 -10.20
CA GLY A 340 -3.14 -35.04 -9.20
C GLY A 340 -2.27 -33.77 -9.15
N SER A 341 -2.63 -32.71 -9.86
CA SER A 341 -2.02 -31.39 -9.71
C SER A 341 -2.48 -30.73 -8.43
N TYR A 342 -1.56 -30.00 -7.80
CA TYR A 342 -1.78 -29.18 -6.62
C TYR A 342 -1.06 -27.86 -6.82
N ILE A 343 -1.77 -26.76 -6.74
CA ILE A 343 -1.28 -25.42 -7.07
C ILE A 343 -1.66 -24.51 -5.93
N GLN A 344 -0.67 -24.05 -5.16
CA GLN A 344 -0.89 -23.22 -3.98
C GLN A 344 -0.22 -21.86 -4.15
N GLY A 345 -1.00 -20.81 -3.86
CA GLY A 345 -0.56 -19.43 -3.88
C GLY A 345 -1.28 -18.56 -4.89
N THR A 346 -1.10 -17.26 -4.76
CA THR A 346 -1.76 -16.26 -5.61
C THR A 346 -1.22 -16.28 -7.03
N ILE A 347 -2.14 -16.30 -7.98
CA ILE A 347 -1.92 -16.11 -9.42
C ILE A 347 -2.37 -14.70 -9.75
N PHE A 348 -1.41 -13.82 -10.04
CA PHE A 348 -1.60 -12.39 -10.25
C PHE A 348 -1.18 -11.98 -11.65
N ALA A 349 -2.14 -11.74 -12.53
CA ALA A 349 -1.94 -11.32 -13.91
C ALA A 349 -2.84 -10.13 -14.27
N PRO A 350 -2.61 -8.96 -13.67
CA PRO A 350 -3.56 -7.84 -13.70
C PRO A 350 -3.70 -7.18 -15.08
N GLY A 351 -2.77 -7.43 -16.03
CA GLY A 351 -2.84 -6.98 -17.42
C GLY A 351 -3.45 -7.98 -18.37
N ALA A 352 -3.58 -9.26 -17.99
CA ALA A 352 -3.89 -10.36 -18.89
C ALA A 352 -5.22 -11.06 -18.56
N GLU A 353 -5.73 -11.80 -19.53
CA GLU A 353 -6.80 -12.76 -19.31
C GLU A 353 -6.22 -14.06 -18.72
N VAL A 354 -6.78 -14.48 -17.59
CA VAL A 354 -6.44 -15.75 -16.93
C VAL A 354 -7.57 -16.75 -17.20
N GLN A 355 -7.25 -17.77 -17.95
CA GLN A 355 -8.14 -18.91 -18.16
C GLN A 355 -7.77 -20.05 -17.20
N VAL A 356 -8.72 -20.49 -16.40
CA VAL A 356 -8.55 -21.62 -15.49
C VAL A 356 -9.52 -22.73 -15.91
N ASN A 357 -8.94 -23.89 -16.22
CA ASN A 357 -9.71 -25.05 -16.59
C ASN A 357 -9.66 -26.12 -15.49
N GLY A 358 -10.74 -26.84 -15.32
CA GLY A 358 -10.86 -27.85 -14.27
C GLY A 358 -9.79 -28.94 -14.34
N THR A 359 -9.40 -29.42 -13.17
CA THR A 359 -8.36 -30.45 -13.00
C THR A 359 -8.94 -31.87 -13.00
N GLY A 360 -10.24 -32.03 -12.89
CA GLY A 360 -10.92 -33.31 -12.73
C GLY A 360 -10.58 -34.04 -11.42
N GLY A 361 -9.99 -33.36 -10.46
CA GLY A 361 -9.58 -33.88 -9.16
C GLY A 361 -10.00 -32.95 -8.01
N THR A 362 -9.93 -33.48 -6.79
CA THR A 362 -10.29 -32.73 -5.55
C THR A 362 -9.14 -31.83 -5.03
N ASP A 363 -7.90 -32.10 -5.47
CA ASP A 363 -6.72 -31.32 -4.99
C ASP A 363 -6.66 -30.07 -5.86
N GLY A 364 -6.81 -29.57 -6.71
CA GLY A 364 -7.00 -28.44 -7.57
C GLY A 364 -6.15 -27.21 -7.22
N PHE A 365 -6.79 -26.05 -7.24
CA PHE A 365 -6.17 -24.76 -7.01
C PHE A 365 -6.45 -24.30 -5.57
N HIS A 366 -5.41 -24.21 -4.77
CA HIS A 366 -5.40 -23.54 -3.47
C HIS A 366 -4.92 -22.10 -3.66
N SER A 367 -5.71 -21.31 -4.39
CA SER A 367 -5.19 -20.10 -4.99
C SER A 367 -6.20 -18.95 -4.93
N GLN A 368 -5.65 -17.74 -4.85
CA GLN A 368 -6.32 -16.54 -5.30
C GLN A 368 -5.99 -16.31 -6.78
N VAL A 369 -6.99 -16.12 -7.63
CA VAL A 369 -6.79 -15.86 -9.04
C VAL A 369 -7.23 -14.43 -9.37
N ILE A 370 -6.28 -13.59 -9.77
CA ILE A 370 -6.51 -12.20 -10.12
C ILE A 370 -6.05 -11.96 -11.56
N GLY A 371 -6.96 -11.65 -12.44
CA GLY A 371 -6.70 -11.34 -13.84
C GLY A 371 -7.32 -10.02 -14.29
N TYR A 372 -6.88 -9.46 -15.40
CA TYR A 372 -7.63 -8.38 -16.06
C TYR A 372 -9.02 -8.88 -16.44
N ARG A 373 -9.09 -10.11 -16.96
CA ARG A 373 -10.29 -10.93 -17.13
C ARG A 373 -10.04 -12.31 -16.58
N VAL A 374 -11.08 -13.01 -16.14
CA VAL A 374 -10.97 -14.39 -15.69
C VAL A 374 -12.01 -15.25 -16.41
N ASP A 375 -11.52 -16.32 -17.02
CA ASP A 375 -12.30 -17.28 -17.79
C ASP A 375 -12.25 -18.65 -17.09
N LEU A 376 -13.39 -19.09 -16.57
CA LEU A 376 -13.57 -20.40 -15.95
C LEU A 376 -14.24 -21.31 -16.99
N SER A 377 -13.47 -22.23 -17.55
CA SER A 377 -13.96 -23.05 -18.65
C SER A 377 -13.51 -24.50 -18.54
N GLY A 378 -13.98 -25.31 -19.46
CA GLY A 378 -13.60 -26.70 -19.56
C GLY A 378 -14.77 -27.66 -19.48
N THR A 379 -14.44 -28.97 -19.52
CA THR A 379 -15.40 -30.08 -19.40
C THR A 379 -15.24 -30.86 -18.09
N SER A 380 -14.23 -30.53 -17.32
CA SER A 380 -13.97 -31.09 -15.98
C SER A 380 -14.33 -30.07 -14.91
N ASP A 381 -14.75 -30.56 -13.76
CA ASP A 381 -15.04 -29.69 -12.63
C ASP A 381 -13.81 -28.93 -12.19
N LEU A 382 -14.01 -27.64 -11.89
CA LEU A 382 -13.01 -26.74 -11.38
C LEU A 382 -13.25 -26.50 -9.89
N HIS A 383 -12.21 -26.67 -9.09
CA HIS A 383 -12.23 -26.39 -7.67
C HIS A 383 -11.13 -25.40 -7.31
N ILE A 384 -11.52 -24.24 -6.78
CA ILE A 384 -10.60 -23.22 -6.24
C ILE A 384 -10.91 -23.05 -4.77
N VAL A 385 -9.92 -23.26 -3.93
CA VAL A 385 -9.97 -23.07 -2.48
C VAL A 385 -9.09 -21.88 -2.11
N TYR A 386 -9.63 -20.92 -1.40
CA TYR A 386 -8.87 -19.78 -0.90
C TYR A 386 -8.63 -19.89 0.60
N ASP A 387 -7.37 -19.80 0.99
CA ASP A 387 -6.95 -19.63 2.37
C ASP A 387 -6.00 -18.40 2.46
N PRO A 388 -6.30 -17.38 3.29
CA PRO A 388 -5.44 -16.21 3.44
C PRO A 388 -4.00 -16.54 3.87
N SER A 389 -3.78 -17.66 4.57
CA SER A 389 -2.45 -18.08 5.01
C SER A 389 -1.59 -18.67 3.88
N GLU A 390 -2.20 -19.11 2.79
CA GLU A 390 -1.55 -19.73 1.64
C GLU A 390 -1.37 -18.76 0.45
N ASN A 391 -1.99 -17.56 0.54
CA ASN A 391 -2.05 -16.60 -0.55
C ASN A 391 -1.35 -15.29 -0.19
N PHE A 392 -1.00 -14.53 -1.23
CA PHE A 392 -0.22 -13.31 -1.09
C PHE A 392 -0.98 -12.23 -0.32
N VAL A 393 -0.28 -11.66 0.63
CA VAL A 393 -0.76 -10.53 1.43
C VAL A 393 0.15 -9.35 1.19
N GLN A 394 -0.40 -8.27 0.65
CA GLN A 394 0.35 -7.05 0.42
C GLN A 394 0.70 -6.42 1.76
N ARG A 395 2.00 -6.22 2.00
CA ARG A 395 2.50 -5.54 3.20
C ARG A 395 2.69 -4.06 2.90
N GLU A 396 1.92 -3.22 3.58
CA GLU A 396 2.21 -1.79 3.60
C GLU A 396 3.29 -1.54 4.64
N PRO A 397 4.40 -0.86 4.27
CA PRO A 397 5.43 -0.51 5.24
C PRO A 397 4.85 0.40 6.31
N GLY A 398 5.38 0.27 7.53
CA GLY A 398 5.02 1.17 8.60
C GLY A 398 5.33 2.62 8.25
N LYS A 399 4.49 3.54 8.69
CA LYS A 399 4.58 4.98 8.41
C LYS A 399 4.64 5.78 9.69
N VAL A 400 5.34 6.91 9.65
CA VAL A 400 5.25 7.95 10.67
C VAL A 400 4.63 9.20 10.09
N GLU A 401 3.71 9.80 10.82
CA GLU A 401 2.99 10.99 10.39
C GLU A 401 2.81 11.96 11.56
N LEU A 402 2.86 13.28 11.28
CA LEU A 402 2.44 14.29 12.25
C LEU A 402 0.91 14.29 12.31
N THR A 403 0.37 14.36 13.51
CA THR A 403 -1.06 14.52 13.76
C THR A 403 -1.29 15.91 14.32
N GLU A 404 -2.20 16.69 13.69
CA GLU A 404 -2.57 18.02 14.19
C GLU A 404 -3.43 17.94 15.44
#